data_e1f6658b5fc4635a9bafcd2e14eb577d
#
_entry.id   e1f6658b5fc4635a9bafcd2e14eb577d
#
_cell.length_a   1.000
_cell.length_b   1.000
_cell.length_c   1.000
_cell.angle_alpha   90.00
_cell.angle_beta   90.00
_cell.angle_gamma   90.00
#
_symmetry.space_group_name_H-M   'P 1'
#
loop_
_entity.id
_entity.type
_entity.pdbx_description
1 polymer ?
#
loop_
_entity_poly.entity_id
_entity_poly.type
_entity_poly.pdbx_seq_one_letter_code
_entity_poly.pdbx_strand_id
1 'polypeptide(L)'
;MQLESFYLNDCFRQKLDQLKAKGTQVLRPLLDLTKGLDTAREPLVHTAVQMGFRRKAALRAFDTALKRQTDCLAEMKHMGETALKELETDPDKTAVVIFGRPYNGFVEEAHMGIPHKLASRGILVIPFDFLLFDNERCWPRCAING
;
A
#
# COMPACT_ATOMS: atom_id res chain seq x y z
N MET A 1 2.89 12.82 -4.14
CA MET A 1 3.38 12.13 -5.37
C MET A 1 3.91 13.08 -6.45
N GLN A 2 3.38 14.28 -6.66
CA GLN A 2 3.94 15.26 -7.61
C GLN A 2 5.34 15.78 -7.21
N LEU A 3 5.62 15.90 -5.91
CA LEU A 3 6.91 16.34 -5.38
C LEU A 3 8.07 15.41 -5.74
N GLU A 4 7.89 14.08 -5.69
CA GLU A 4 8.96 13.12 -6.04
C GLU A 4 9.34 13.19 -7.51
N SER A 5 8.36 13.37 -8.40
CA SER A 5 8.61 13.56 -9.83
C SER A 5 9.36 14.86 -10.11
N PHE A 6 9.09 15.91 -9.36
CA PHE A 6 9.78 17.19 -9.45
C PHE A 6 11.25 17.06 -8.99
N TYR A 7 11.49 16.47 -7.81
CA TYR A 7 12.85 16.25 -7.28
C TYR A 7 13.70 15.40 -8.20
N LEU A 8 13.18 14.31 -8.75
CA LEU A 8 13.90 13.47 -9.70
C LEU A 8 14.27 14.23 -10.97
N ASN A 9 13.41 15.12 -11.45
CA ASN A 9 13.68 15.90 -12.66
C ASN A 9 14.70 17.00 -12.45
N ASP A 10 14.62 17.75 -11.36
CA ASP A 10 15.48 18.92 -11.16
C ASP A 10 16.80 18.59 -10.44
N CYS A 11 16.76 17.75 -9.40
CA CYS A 11 17.98 17.38 -8.67
C CYS A 11 18.82 16.33 -9.39
N PHE A 12 18.22 15.47 -10.22
CA PHE A 12 18.93 14.38 -10.90
C PHE A 12 18.94 14.49 -12.43
N ARG A 13 18.63 15.65 -12.99
CA ARG A 13 18.56 15.87 -14.44
C ARG A 13 19.82 15.37 -15.16
N GLN A 14 21.01 15.73 -14.66
CA GLN A 14 22.27 15.28 -15.25
C GLN A 14 22.44 13.75 -15.24
N LYS A 15 21.98 13.08 -14.17
CA LYS A 15 22.02 11.61 -14.09
C LYS A 15 21.04 10.97 -15.04
N LEU A 16 19.85 11.54 -15.20
CA LEU A 16 18.84 11.07 -16.16
C LEU A 16 19.36 11.22 -17.61
N ASP A 17 20.03 12.33 -17.92
CA ASP A 17 20.62 12.55 -19.24
C ASP A 17 21.79 11.58 -19.52
N GLN A 18 22.63 11.30 -18.51
CA GLN A 18 23.67 10.28 -18.59
C GLN A 18 23.11 8.87 -18.82
N LEU A 19 22.00 8.52 -18.16
CA LEU A 19 21.32 7.24 -18.36
C LEU A 19 20.73 7.13 -19.77
N LYS A 20 20.09 8.19 -20.27
CA LYS A 20 19.57 8.25 -21.63
C LYS A 20 20.68 8.13 -22.66
N ALA A 21 21.83 8.81 -22.46
CA ALA A 21 22.99 8.72 -23.34
C ALA A 21 23.58 7.31 -23.40
N LYS A 22 23.41 6.49 -22.35
CA LYS A 22 23.77 5.07 -22.31
C LYS A 22 22.70 4.14 -22.88
N GLY A 23 21.62 4.68 -23.48
CA GLY A 23 20.51 3.88 -24.00
C GLY A 23 19.55 3.37 -22.94
N THR A 24 19.65 3.81 -21.68
CA THR A 24 18.72 3.39 -20.62
C THR A 24 17.40 4.14 -20.77
N GLN A 25 16.30 3.41 -20.89
CA GLN A 25 14.97 3.98 -20.91
C GLN A 25 14.48 4.22 -19.47
N VAL A 26 14.10 5.45 -19.17
CA VAL A 26 13.52 5.83 -17.87
C VAL A 26 12.02 5.96 -18.03
N LEU A 27 11.28 5.04 -17.40
CA LEU A 27 9.81 5.00 -17.40
C LEU A 27 9.27 5.67 -16.13
N ARG A 28 8.30 6.56 -16.29
CA ARG A 28 7.74 7.34 -15.17
C ARG A 28 6.22 7.41 -15.28
N PRO A 29 5.51 6.30 -14.96
CA PRO A 29 4.06 6.35 -14.92
C PRO A 29 3.60 7.26 -13.78
N LEU A 30 2.68 8.17 -14.07
CA LEU A 30 1.98 8.94 -13.05
C LEU A 30 0.74 8.13 -12.62
N LEU A 31 0.70 7.74 -11.34
CA LEU A 31 -0.41 6.99 -10.77
C LEU A 31 -1.19 7.91 -9.81
N ASP A 32 -2.43 8.19 -10.17
CA ASP A 32 -3.39 8.88 -9.30
C ASP A 32 -4.42 7.87 -8.78
N LEU A 33 -4.26 7.46 -7.52
CA LEU A 33 -5.12 6.47 -6.87
C LEU A 33 -6.26 7.10 -6.05
N THR A 34 -6.46 8.42 -6.14
CA THR A 34 -7.50 9.13 -5.37
C THR A 34 -8.91 8.70 -5.73
N LYS A 35 -9.10 8.21 -6.95
CA LYS A 35 -10.39 7.72 -7.47
C LYS A 35 -10.50 6.18 -7.51
N GLY A 36 -9.53 5.49 -6.89
CA GLY A 36 -9.50 4.03 -6.84
C GLY A 36 -8.33 3.42 -7.63
N LEU A 37 -8.10 2.12 -7.39
CA LEU A 37 -6.98 1.37 -7.98
C LEU A 37 -7.11 1.21 -9.51
N ASP A 38 -8.34 1.21 -10.05
CA ASP A 38 -8.60 1.09 -11.48
C ASP A 38 -7.98 2.22 -12.31
N THR A 39 -7.79 3.40 -11.72
CA THR A 39 -7.19 4.55 -12.39
C THR A 39 -5.73 4.33 -12.80
N ALA A 40 -5.04 3.38 -12.14
CA ALA A 40 -3.69 2.97 -12.49
C ALA A 40 -3.61 2.11 -13.77
N ARG A 41 -4.74 1.60 -14.28
CA ARG A 41 -4.80 0.67 -15.43
C ARG A 41 -4.08 1.21 -16.64
N GLU A 42 -4.52 2.35 -17.16
CA GLU A 42 -3.96 2.90 -18.39
C GLU A 42 -2.49 3.33 -18.26
N PRO A 43 -2.07 4.05 -17.19
CA PRO A 43 -0.66 4.38 -17.00
C PRO A 43 0.25 3.15 -16.94
N LEU A 44 -0.15 2.10 -16.22
CA LEU A 44 0.67 0.88 -16.08
C LEU A 44 0.69 0.05 -17.37
N VAL A 45 -0.45 -0.07 -18.06
CA VAL A 45 -0.52 -0.75 -19.36
C VAL A 45 0.31 -0.02 -20.41
N HIS A 46 0.26 1.32 -20.44
CA HIS A 46 1.09 2.12 -21.32
C HIS A 46 2.58 1.89 -21.05
N THR A 47 2.98 1.89 -19.78
CA THR A 47 4.36 1.61 -19.36
C THR A 47 4.81 0.22 -19.82
N ALA A 48 3.97 -0.81 -19.65
CA ALA A 48 4.27 -2.16 -20.11
C ALA A 48 4.45 -2.23 -21.64
N VAL A 49 3.64 -1.48 -22.40
CA VAL A 49 3.79 -1.39 -23.86
C VAL A 49 5.11 -0.71 -24.24
N GLN A 50 5.51 0.34 -23.54
CA GLN A 50 6.82 0.98 -23.74
C GLN A 50 7.98 0.02 -23.46
N MET A 51 7.80 -0.95 -22.55
CA MET A 51 8.76 -2.03 -22.27
C MET A 51 8.74 -3.16 -23.32
N GLY A 52 7.89 -3.07 -24.34
CA GLY A 52 7.79 -4.05 -25.43
C GLY A 52 6.75 -5.15 -25.22
N PHE A 53 5.94 -5.10 -24.16
CA PHE A 53 4.89 -6.09 -23.95
C PHE A 53 3.64 -5.80 -24.81
N ARG A 54 2.93 -6.85 -25.21
CA ARG A 54 1.67 -6.71 -25.93
C ARG A 54 0.59 -6.12 -25.00
N ARG A 55 -0.14 -5.08 -25.46
CA ARG A 55 -1.22 -4.43 -24.70
C ARG A 55 -2.22 -5.42 -24.09
N LYS A 56 -2.64 -6.45 -24.84
CA LYS A 56 -3.57 -7.47 -24.36
C LYS A 56 -2.98 -8.28 -23.18
N ALA A 57 -1.69 -8.53 -23.18
CA ALA A 57 -1.01 -9.23 -22.07
C ALA A 57 -0.90 -8.31 -20.84
N ALA A 58 -0.56 -7.04 -21.05
CA ALA A 58 -0.48 -6.04 -19.99
C ALA A 58 -1.84 -5.82 -19.30
N LEU A 59 -2.94 -5.73 -20.07
CA LEU A 59 -4.29 -5.63 -19.52
C LEU A 59 -4.63 -6.84 -18.63
N ARG A 60 -4.40 -8.06 -19.12
CA ARG A 60 -4.66 -9.27 -18.32
C ARG A 60 -3.82 -9.33 -17.05
N ALA A 61 -2.55 -8.92 -17.13
CA ALA A 61 -1.68 -8.86 -15.96
C ALA A 61 -2.19 -7.86 -14.93
N PHE A 62 -2.63 -6.67 -15.38
CA PHE A 62 -3.23 -5.66 -14.53
C PHE A 62 -4.50 -6.20 -13.85
N ASP A 63 -5.43 -6.81 -14.60
CA ASP A 63 -6.69 -7.34 -14.06
C ASP A 63 -6.42 -8.43 -13.01
N THR A 64 -5.42 -9.28 -13.27
CA THR A 64 -5.00 -10.31 -12.30
C THR A 64 -4.42 -9.69 -11.04
N ALA A 65 -3.56 -8.68 -11.17
CA ALA A 65 -2.96 -7.98 -10.05
C ALA A 65 -4.01 -7.23 -9.23
N LEU A 66 -4.93 -6.54 -9.90
CA LEU A 66 -6.04 -5.83 -9.24
C LEU A 66 -6.92 -6.79 -8.44
N LYS A 67 -7.28 -7.93 -9.04
CA LYS A 67 -8.04 -8.96 -8.34
C LYS A 67 -7.31 -9.45 -7.09
N ARG A 68 -6.01 -9.77 -7.19
CA ARG A 68 -5.19 -10.19 -6.04
C ARG A 68 -5.12 -9.14 -4.96
N GLN A 69 -4.98 -7.87 -5.32
CA GLN A 69 -4.99 -6.76 -4.37
C GLN A 69 -6.34 -6.66 -3.64
N THR A 70 -7.43 -6.77 -4.37
CA THR A 70 -8.79 -6.72 -3.79
C THR A 70 -9.03 -7.92 -2.87
N ASP A 71 -8.64 -9.12 -3.28
CA ASP A 71 -8.77 -10.34 -2.47
C ASP A 71 -7.95 -10.19 -1.15
N CYS A 72 -6.72 -9.68 -1.23
CA CYS A 72 -5.86 -9.43 -0.07
C CYS A 72 -6.49 -8.43 0.91
N LEU A 73 -7.03 -7.32 0.42
CA LEU A 73 -7.69 -6.32 1.26
C LEU A 73 -8.93 -6.90 1.96
N ALA A 74 -9.70 -7.74 1.27
CA ALA A 74 -10.84 -8.42 1.84
C ALA A 74 -10.43 -9.42 2.94
N GLU A 75 -9.33 -10.14 2.74
CA GLU A 75 -8.78 -11.06 3.73
C GLU A 75 -8.27 -10.32 4.96
N MET A 76 -7.52 -9.21 4.78
CA MET A 76 -7.08 -8.36 5.90
C MET A 76 -8.27 -7.85 6.73
N LYS A 77 -9.32 -7.37 6.07
CA LYS A 77 -10.56 -6.94 6.73
C LYS A 77 -11.17 -8.08 7.54
N HIS A 78 -11.31 -9.26 6.95
CA HIS A 78 -11.88 -10.43 7.62
C HIS A 78 -11.06 -10.84 8.85
N MET A 79 -9.72 -10.78 8.76
CA MET A 79 -8.85 -11.04 9.91
C MET A 79 -9.07 -10.02 11.03
N GLY A 80 -9.21 -8.75 10.70
CA GLY A 80 -9.52 -7.68 11.66
C GLY A 80 -10.86 -7.88 12.34
N GLU A 81 -11.92 -8.21 11.58
CA GLU A 81 -13.24 -8.52 12.12
C GLU A 81 -13.20 -9.74 13.07
N THR A 82 -12.43 -10.75 12.71
CA THR A 82 -12.24 -11.95 13.55
C THR A 82 -11.56 -11.60 14.86
N ALA A 83 -10.51 -10.78 14.81
CA ALA A 83 -9.79 -10.31 15.99
C ALA A 83 -10.68 -9.49 16.94
N LEU A 84 -11.53 -8.61 16.39
CA LEU A 84 -12.49 -7.84 17.19
C LEU A 84 -13.52 -8.73 17.86
N LYS A 85 -14.08 -9.71 17.16
CA LYS A 85 -15.02 -10.69 17.74
C LYS A 85 -14.38 -11.49 18.88
N GLU A 86 -13.12 -11.85 18.75
CA GLU A 86 -12.36 -12.54 19.78
C GLU A 86 -12.24 -11.70 21.05
N LEU A 87 -12.03 -10.39 20.92
CA LEU A 87 -12.01 -9.44 22.05
C LEU A 87 -13.38 -9.23 22.69
N GLU A 88 -14.45 -9.22 21.89
CA GLU A 88 -15.80 -9.06 22.41
C GLU A 88 -16.25 -10.29 23.24
N THR A 89 -15.71 -11.47 22.93
CA THR A 89 -16.08 -12.73 23.60
C THR A 89 -15.23 -13.03 24.84
N ASP A 90 -14.08 -12.40 24.99
CA ASP A 90 -13.15 -12.63 26.11
C ASP A 90 -12.74 -11.30 26.76
N PRO A 91 -13.43 -10.89 27.86
CA PRO A 91 -13.15 -9.62 28.56
C PRO A 91 -11.75 -9.51 29.17
N ASP A 92 -11.10 -10.64 29.43
CA ASP A 92 -9.75 -10.67 30.01
C ASP A 92 -8.64 -10.52 28.94
N LYS A 93 -9.03 -10.60 27.66
CA LYS A 93 -8.10 -10.49 26.55
C LYS A 93 -7.71 -9.04 26.27
N THR A 94 -6.41 -8.81 26.16
CA THR A 94 -5.86 -7.49 25.82
C THR A 94 -5.39 -7.48 24.37
N ALA A 95 -5.69 -6.40 23.65
CA ALA A 95 -5.15 -6.17 22.33
C ALA A 95 -4.37 -4.86 22.23
N VAL A 96 -3.44 -4.84 21.31
CA VAL A 96 -2.67 -3.64 20.92
C VAL A 96 -2.82 -3.42 19.43
N VAL A 97 -3.24 -2.23 19.04
CA VAL A 97 -3.27 -1.80 17.64
C VAL A 97 -1.94 -1.16 17.27
N ILE A 98 -1.31 -1.68 16.23
CA ILE A 98 -0.06 -1.09 15.70
C ILE A 98 -0.40 -0.12 14.58
N PHE A 99 -0.08 1.15 14.81
CA PHE A 99 -0.17 2.22 13.80
C PHE A 99 1.18 2.41 13.13
N GLY A 100 1.18 2.40 11.80
CA GLY A 100 2.39 2.65 11.02
C GLY A 100 2.14 2.43 9.53
N ARG A 101 3.11 2.87 8.72
CA ARG A 101 3.11 2.51 7.31
C ARG A 101 3.39 1.00 7.17
N PRO A 102 2.83 0.29 6.16
CA PRO A 102 3.04 -1.15 5.99
C PRO A 102 4.52 -1.57 5.98
N TYR A 103 5.39 -0.76 5.39
CA TYR A 103 6.83 -1.02 5.37
C TYR A 103 7.51 -0.88 6.76
N ASN A 104 6.86 -0.26 7.73
CA ASN A 104 7.32 -0.22 9.11
C ASN A 104 6.65 -1.27 9.99
N GLY A 105 5.36 -1.52 9.75
CA GLY A 105 4.55 -2.42 10.58
C GLY A 105 4.75 -3.91 10.27
N PHE A 106 5.07 -4.25 9.01
CA PHE A 106 5.14 -5.65 8.56
C PHE A 106 6.56 -6.15 8.24
N VAL A 107 7.56 -5.26 8.23
CA VAL A 107 8.94 -5.66 7.97
C VAL A 107 9.66 -5.91 9.29
N GLU A 108 10.17 -7.13 9.49
CA GLU A 108 10.74 -7.57 10.76
C GLU A 108 11.90 -6.69 11.23
N GLU A 109 12.77 -6.27 10.33
CA GLU A 109 13.89 -5.38 10.60
C GLU A 109 13.42 -3.98 11.06
N ALA A 110 12.28 -3.52 10.56
CA ALA A 110 11.75 -2.19 10.91
C ALA A 110 11.03 -2.20 12.26
N HIS A 111 10.25 -3.25 12.57
CA HIS A 111 9.51 -3.32 13.84
C HIS A 111 10.28 -4.07 14.95
N MET A 112 11.52 -4.53 14.69
CA MET A 112 12.43 -5.16 15.68
C MET A 112 11.79 -6.30 16.49
N GLY A 113 10.88 -7.06 15.88
CA GLY A 113 10.17 -8.15 16.52
C GLY A 113 9.16 -7.74 17.60
N ILE A 114 8.73 -6.47 17.66
CA ILE A 114 7.76 -5.98 18.65
C ILE A 114 6.44 -6.78 18.61
N PRO A 115 5.81 -7.07 17.45
CA PRO A 115 4.59 -7.88 17.41
C PRO A 115 4.76 -9.26 18.04
N HIS A 116 5.86 -9.94 17.77
CA HIS A 116 6.15 -11.25 18.33
C HIS A 116 6.36 -11.22 19.86
N LYS A 117 7.01 -10.15 20.36
CA LYS A 117 7.22 -9.97 21.81
C LYS A 117 5.93 -9.71 22.56
N LEU A 118 4.97 -9.02 21.93
CA LEU A 118 3.64 -8.80 22.49
C LEU A 118 2.81 -10.09 22.44
N ALA A 119 2.77 -10.75 21.29
CA ALA A 119 2.04 -12.00 21.11
C ALA A 119 2.53 -13.11 22.07
N SER A 120 3.83 -13.20 22.34
CA SER A 120 4.37 -14.16 23.30
C SER A 120 3.96 -13.91 24.75
N ARG A 121 3.36 -12.76 25.06
CA ARG A 121 2.77 -12.40 26.35
C ARG A 121 1.24 -12.52 26.39
N GLY A 122 0.66 -13.14 25.37
CA GLY A 122 -0.80 -13.30 25.26
C GLY A 122 -1.54 -12.04 24.81
N ILE A 123 -0.83 -11.02 24.33
CA ILE A 123 -1.44 -9.79 23.82
C ILE A 123 -1.77 -9.98 22.34
N LEU A 124 -3.03 -9.76 21.96
CA LEU A 124 -3.45 -9.79 20.58
C LEU A 124 -2.92 -8.54 19.85
N VAL A 125 -2.19 -8.75 18.77
CA VAL A 125 -1.60 -7.64 18.00
C VAL A 125 -2.37 -7.47 16.70
N ILE A 126 -2.94 -6.29 16.51
CA ILE A 126 -3.78 -5.98 15.34
C ILE A 126 -3.13 -4.82 14.57
N PRO A 127 -2.72 -5.03 13.31
CA PRO A 127 -2.30 -3.92 12.46
C PRO A 127 -3.48 -2.98 12.16
N PHE A 128 -3.26 -1.68 12.18
CA PHE A 128 -4.29 -0.68 11.91
C PHE A 128 -4.99 -0.89 10.56
N ASP A 129 -4.22 -1.28 9.53
CA ASP A 129 -4.75 -1.53 8.18
C ASP A 129 -5.81 -2.64 8.13
N PHE A 130 -5.85 -3.53 9.15
CA PHE A 130 -6.85 -4.60 9.26
C PHE A 130 -8.18 -4.10 9.85
N LEU A 131 -8.17 -2.91 10.45
CA LEU A 131 -9.35 -2.28 11.07
C LEU A 131 -9.97 -1.20 10.18
N LEU A 132 -9.48 -1.00 8.96
CA LEU A 132 -10.05 -0.06 8.00
C LEU A 132 -11.33 -0.64 7.39
N PHE A 133 -12.44 -0.41 8.07
CA PHE A 133 -13.79 -0.75 7.62
C PHE A 133 -14.36 0.43 6.85
N ASP A 134 -14.55 0.28 5.56
CA ASP A 134 -15.17 1.25 4.62
C ASP A 134 -14.68 2.71 4.71
N ASN A 135 -14.12 3.18 3.64
CA ASN A 135 -13.50 4.51 3.46
C ASN A 135 -14.41 5.70 3.79
N GLU A 136 -15.70 5.49 4.06
CA GLU A 136 -16.64 6.59 4.33
C GLU A 136 -16.78 6.96 5.80
N ARG A 137 -16.34 6.11 6.74
CA ARG A 137 -16.58 6.32 8.17
C ARG A 137 -15.34 6.47 9.05
N CYS A 138 -14.15 6.13 8.59
CA CYS A 138 -12.97 6.05 9.44
C CYS A 138 -11.98 7.21 9.33
N TRP A 139 -12.25 8.22 8.50
CA TRP A 139 -11.50 9.45 8.57
C TRP A 139 -12.34 10.49 9.31
N PRO A 140 -12.10 10.76 10.60
CA PRO A 140 -12.62 11.99 11.18
C PRO A 140 -12.04 13.10 10.31
N ARG A 141 -12.90 13.92 9.71
CA ARG A 141 -12.49 15.22 9.25
C ARG A 141 -11.83 15.89 10.46
N CYS A 142 -10.51 15.81 10.53
CA CYS A 142 -9.79 16.75 11.34
C CYS A 142 -10.14 18.11 10.74
N ALA A 143 -11.20 18.70 11.25
CA ALA A 143 -11.42 20.11 11.15
C ALA A 143 -10.21 20.73 11.85
N ILE A 144 -9.19 21.02 11.07
CA ILE A 144 -8.21 22.01 11.43
C ILE A 144 -8.96 23.32 11.30
N ASN A 145 -9.79 23.60 12.32
CA ASN A 145 -10.27 24.94 12.62
C ASN A 145 -9.18 25.59 13.45
N GLY A 146 -8.51 26.53 12.87
CA GLY A 146 -7.52 27.38 13.50
C GLY A 146 -6.78 28.17 12.46
#